data_47f06fc069e127825b19c0d946646f7c
#
_entry.id   47f06fc069e127825b19c0d946646f7c
#
_cell.length_a   1.000
_cell.length_b   1.000
_cell.length_c   1.000
_cell.angle_alpha   90.00
_cell.angle_beta   90.00
_cell.angle_gamma   90.00
#
_symmetry.space_group_name_H-M   'P 1'
#
loop_
_entity.id
_entity.type
_entity.pdbx_description
1 polymer ?
#
loop_
_entity_poly.entity_id
_entity_poly.type
_entity_poly.pdbx_seq_one_letter_code
_entity_poly.pdbx_strand_id
1 'polypeptide(L)'
;FRSNRLLMEHFLKHGAEFPYSSAAEYLRGANRVIKDQNALHKAEAEDGDDVYYLAAANEIVFVSTDGYIRTYFKPNDGIDYFNRT
;
A
#
# COMPACT_ATOMS: atom_id res chain seq x y z
N PHE A 1 -3.26 -8.86 1.66
CA PHE A 1 -4.59 -8.90 2.30
C PHE A 1 -4.88 -10.28 2.83
N ARG A 2 -5.49 -10.35 4.01
CA ARG A 2 -5.75 -11.63 4.69
C ARG A 2 -6.83 -12.47 4.01
N SER A 3 -7.73 -11.82 3.27
CA SER A 3 -8.81 -12.53 2.57
C SER A 3 -9.16 -11.80 1.29
N ASN A 4 -9.83 -12.53 0.40
CA ASN A 4 -10.33 -11.92 -0.84
C ASN A 4 -11.38 -10.85 -0.55
N ARG A 5 -12.15 -11.01 0.51
CA ARG A 5 -13.13 -10.01 0.92
C ARG A 5 -12.45 -8.69 1.28
N LEU A 6 -11.38 -8.74 2.07
CA LEU A 6 -10.63 -7.53 2.44
C LEU A 6 -9.97 -6.89 1.22
N LEU A 7 -9.41 -7.69 0.32
CA LEU A 7 -8.85 -7.20 -0.93
C LEU A 7 -9.91 -6.45 -1.74
N MET A 8 -11.10 -7.03 -1.89
CA MET A 8 -12.19 -6.40 -2.64
C MET A 8 -12.66 -5.11 -1.99
N GLU A 9 -12.77 -5.09 -0.66
CA GLU A 9 -13.17 -3.88 0.06
C GLU A 9 -12.18 -2.73 -0.18
N HIS A 10 -10.89 -3.02 -0.11
CA HIS A 10 -9.86 -2.01 -0.37
C HIS A 10 -9.84 -1.57 -1.83
N PHE A 11 -10.04 -2.49 -2.75
CA PHE A 11 -10.11 -2.15 -4.16
C PHE A 11 -11.32 -1.25 -4.46
N LEU A 12 -12.48 -1.53 -3.87
CA LEU A 12 -13.66 -0.69 -4.03
C LEU A 12 -13.46 0.71 -3.44
N LYS A 13 -12.73 0.80 -2.33
CA LYS A 13 -12.47 2.07 -1.66
C LYS A 13 -11.40 2.91 -2.36
N HIS A 14 -10.31 2.28 -2.79
CA HIS A 14 -9.14 2.98 -3.30
C HIS A 14 -8.85 2.78 -4.79
N GLY A 15 -9.53 1.83 -5.44
CA GLY A 15 -9.24 1.47 -6.83
C GLY A 15 -9.39 2.62 -7.81
N ALA A 16 -10.27 3.58 -7.52
CA ALA A 16 -10.47 4.76 -8.38
C ALA A 16 -9.24 5.67 -8.42
N GLU A 17 -8.33 5.54 -7.46
CA GLU A 17 -7.07 6.30 -7.44
C GLU A 17 -6.05 5.77 -8.45
N PHE A 18 -6.31 4.59 -9.02
CA PHE A 18 -5.40 3.87 -9.91
C PHE A 18 -6.11 3.49 -11.21
N PRO A 19 -5.32 3.25 -12.28
CA PRO A 19 -5.90 2.79 -13.55
C PRO A 19 -6.13 1.27 -13.58
N TYR A 20 -6.44 0.66 -12.45
CA TYR A 20 -6.66 -0.79 -12.38
C TYR A 20 -8.12 -1.14 -12.65
N SER A 21 -8.33 -2.18 -13.44
CA SER A 21 -9.67 -2.64 -13.79
C SER A 21 -10.15 -3.82 -12.95
N SER A 22 -9.27 -4.38 -12.09
CA SER A 22 -9.62 -5.53 -11.25
C SER A 22 -8.86 -5.52 -9.94
N ALA A 23 -9.41 -6.25 -8.96
CA ALA A 23 -8.74 -6.42 -7.67
C ALA A 23 -7.39 -7.14 -7.82
N ALA A 24 -7.28 -8.05 -8.78
CA ALA A 24 -6.01 -8.74 -9.05
C ALA A 24 -4.93 -7.76 -9.51
N GLU A 25 -5.27 -6.82 -10.38
CA GLU A 25 -4.33 -5.78 -10.82
C GLU A 25 -3.94 -4.86 -9.67
N TYR A 26 -4.90 -4.49 -8.83
CA TYR A 26 -4.68 -3.69 -7.64
C TYR A 26 -3.68 -4.39 -6.70
N LEU A 27 -3.88 -5.68 -6.45
CA LEU A 27 -2.96 -6.47 -5.61
C LEU A 27 -1.55 -6.53 -6.21
N ARG A 28 -1.45 -6.73 -7.54
CA ARG A 28 -0.14 -6.73 -8.21
C ARG A 28 0.55 -5.38 -8.07
N GLY A 29 -0.22 -4.30 -8.13
CA GLY A 29 0.32 -2.95 -7.93
C GLY A 29 0.93 -2.78 -6.55
N ALA A 30 0.25 -3.23 -5.51
CA ALA A 30 0.77 -3.19 -4.14
C ALA A 30 2.08 -3.99 -4.01
N ASN A 31 2.12 -5.18 -4.59
CA ASN A 31 3.32 -6.02 -4.57
C ASN A 31 4.48 -5.39 -5.34
N ARG A 32 4.21 -4.66 -6.43
CA ARG A 32 5.25 -3.93 -7.16
C ARG A 32 5.90 -2.86 -6.29
N VAL A 33 5.11 -2.14 -5.50
CA VAL A 33 5.65 -1.12 -4.57
C VAL A 33 6.57 -1.79 -3.55
N ILE A 34 6.13 -2.88 -2.96
CA ILE A 34 6.92 -3.61 -1.95
C ILE A 34 8.26 -4.07 -2.53
N LYS A 35 8.28 -4.50 -3.78
CA LYS A 35 9.47 -5.06 -4.44
C LYS A 35 10.34 -4.01 -5.12
N ASP A 36 9.87 -2.78 -5.25
CA ASP A 36 10.61 -1.73 -5.96
C ASP A 36 11.81 -1.29 -5.12
N GLN A 37 12.99 -1.36 -5.72
CA GLN A 37 14.24 -0.99 -5.03
C GLN A 37 14.29 0.49 -4.64
N ASN A 38 13.48 1.33 -5.27
CA ASN A 38 13.41 2.77 -4.97
C ASN A 38 12.37 3.11 -3.90
N ALA A 39 11.59 2.12 -3.44
CA ALA A 39 10.59 2.37 -2.41
C ALA A 39 11.29 2.65 -1.07
N LEU A 40 10.81 3.68 -0.39
CA LEU A 40 11.21 3.94 0.99
C LEU A 40 10.54 2.91 1.90
N HIS A 41 11.24 2.48 2.94
CA HIS A 41 10.71 1.45 3.84
C HIS A 41 11.04 1.80 5.28
N LYS A 42 10.05 1.66 6.17
CA LYS A 42 10.27 1.78 7.61
C LYS A 42 9.19 1.00 8.37
N ALA A 43 9.40 0.84 9.68
CA ALA A 43 8.37 0.31 10.58
C ALA A 43 7.47 1.44 11.03
N GLU A 44 6.15 1.19 11.05
CA GLU A 44 5.18 2.14 11.58
C GLU A 44 5.35 2.28 13.10
N ALA A 45 5.22 3.52 13.60
CA ALA A 45 5.51 3.81 15.01
C ALA A 45 4.57 3.11 15.99
N GLU A 46 3.28 2.95 15.65
CA GLU A 46 2.28 2.39 16.57
C GLU A 46 2.26 0.88 16.59
N ASP A 47 2.07 0.27 15.41
CA ASP A 47 1.83 -1.17 15.30
C ASP A 47 3.05 -1.96 14.85
N GLY A 48 4.11 -1.28 14.42
CA GLY A 48 5.29 -1.93 13.90
C GLY A 48 5.10 -2.53 12.51
N ASP A 49 4.03 -2.17 11.80
CA ASP A 49 3.82 -2.62 10.42
C ASP A 49 4.93 -2.11 9.52
N ASP A 50 5.24 -2.87 8.48
CA ASP A 50 6.14 -2.38 7.44
C ASP A 50 5.40 -1.41 6.53
N VAL A 51 5.99 -0.25 6.28
CA VAL A 51 5.43 0.75 5.38
C VAL A 51 6.38 0.95 4.22
N TYR A 52 5.84 0.86 2.99
CA TYR A 52 6.59 1.08 1.76
C TYR A 52 5.97 2.25 1.01
N TYR A 53 6.80 3.21 0.61
CA TYR A 53 6.32 4.38 -0.13
C TYR A 53 7.16 4.59 -1.39
N LEU A 54 6.50 4.62 -2.54
CA LEU A 54 7.12 4.86 -3.83
C LEU A 54 6.81 6.29 -4.27
N ALA A 55 7.75 7.20 -4.03
CA ALA A 55 7.54 8.64 -4.27
C ALA A 55 7.24 8.96 -5.73
N ALA A 56 7.89 8.27 -6.67
CA ALA A 56 7.70 8.51 -8.10
C ALA A 56 6.25 8.32 -8.54
N ALA A 57 5.52 7.41 -7.90
CA ALA A 57 4.12 7.11 -8.22
C ALA A 57 3.16 7.63 -7.15
N ASN A 58 3.67 8.11 -6.02
CA ASN A 58 2.88 8.50 -4.84
C ASN A 58 1.98 7.35 -4.38
N GLU A 59 2.59 6.19 -4.14
CA GLU A 59 1.87 4.99 -3.71
C GLU A 59 2.45 4.47 -2.41
N ILE A 60 1.58 4.14 -1.46
CA ILE A 60 1.98 3.64 -0.15
C ILE A 60 1.31 2.30 0.14
N VAL A 61 2.06 1.37 0.71
CA VAL A 61 1.58 0.04 1.10
C VAL A 61 1.94 -0.22 2.55
N PHE A 62 0.98 -0.70 3.33
CA PHE A 62 1.20 -1.16 4.70
C PHE A 62 1.13 -2.67 4.74
N VAL A 63 2.13 -3.29 5.34
CA VAL A 63 2.20 -4.76 5.49
C VAL A 63 2.26 -5.08 6.98
N SER A 64 1.36 -5.95 7.45
CA SER A 64 1.32 -6.33 8.86
C SER A 64 2.58 -7.10 9.26
N THR A 65 2.83 -7.20 10.58
CA THR A 65 4.00 -7.91 11.10
C THR A 65 4.01 -9.39 10.75
N ASP A 66 2.87 -9.97 10.43
CA ASP A 66 2.76 -11.36 9.99
C ASP A 66 2.70 -11.52 8.46
N GLY A 67 3.02 -10.46 7.71
CA GLY A 67 3.27 -10.56 6.28
C GLY A 67 2.08 -10.30 5.35
N TYR A 68 0.95 -9.85 5.88
CA TYR A 68 -0.22 -9.56 5.04
C TYR A 68 -0.31 -8.08 4.70
N ILE A 69 -0.63 -7.75 3.43
CA ILE A 69 -0.90 -6.38 3.02
C ILE A 69 -2.17 -5.91 3.73
N ARG A 70 -2.10 -4.76 4.42
CA ARG A 70 -3.24 -4.18 5.12
C ARG A 70 -3.97 -3.14 4.29
N THR A 71 -3.24 -2.32 3.54
CA THR A 71 -3.83 -1.29 2.69
C THR A 71 -2.84 -0.82 1.63
N TYR A 72 -3.37 -0.25 0.55
CA TYR A 72 -2.59 0.28 -0.56
C TYR A 72 -3.37 1.43 -1.18
N PHE A 73 -2.81 2.63 -1.16
CA PHE A 73 -3.48 3.83 -1.65
C PHE A 73 -2.48 4.92 -2.03
N LYS A 74 -2.99 6.02 -2.57
CA LYS A 74 -2.18 7.22 -2.86
C LYS A 74 -2.46 8.26 -1.78
N PRO A 75 -1.48 8.57 -0.91
CA PRO A 75 -1.70 9.55 0.16
C PRO A 75 -1.79 10.97 -0.41
N ASN A 76 -2.74 11.76 0.12
CA ASN A 76 -2.90 13.15 -0.31
C ASN A 76 -1.70 14.02 0.04
N ASP A 77 -1.04 13.73 1.16
CA ASP A 77 0.10 14.50 1.64
C ASP A 77 1.44 13.93 1.15
N GLY A 78 1.43 12.93 0.29
CA GLY A 78 2.64 12.36 -0.28
C GLY A 78 3.63 11.88 0.76
N ILE A 79 4.90 12.31 0.61
CA ILE A 79 5.98 11.90 1.53
C ILE A 79 5.72 12.30 2.98
N ASP A 80 4.98 13.37 3.22
CA ASP A 80 4.68 13.80 4.59
C ASP A 80 3.83 12.75 5.31
N TYR A 81 2.92 12.10 4.61
CA TYR A 81 2.15 11.00 5.17
C TYR A 81 3.06 9.86 5.61
N PHE A 82 3.99 9.47 4.75
CA PHE A 82 4.98 8.42 5.08
C PHE A 82 5.80 8.82 6.31
N ASN A 83 6.24 10.07 6.38
CA ASN A 83 7.08 10.55 7.47
C ASN A 83 6.33 10.55 8.82
N ARG A 84 5.00 10.71 8.78
CA ARG A 84 4.16 10.68 10.00
C ARG A 84 3.84 9.27 10.48
N THR A 85 4.05 8.24 9.67
CA THR A 85 3.80 6.88 10.10
C THR A 85 4.91 6.39 11.04
#